data_c8dcf54a3413fd14fc941cf63f0bc7e8
#
_entry.id   c8dcf54a3413fd14fc941cf63f0bc7e8
#
_cell.length_a   1.000
_cell.length_b   1.000
_cell.length_c   1.000
_cell.angle_alpha   90.00
_cell.angle_beta   90.00
_cell.angle_gamma   90.00
#
_symmetry.space_group_name_H-M   'P 1'
#
loop_
_entity.id
_entity.type
_entity.pdbx_description
1 polymer ?
#
loop_
_entity_poly.entity_id
_entity_poly.type
_entity_poly.pdbx_seq_one_letter_code
_entity_poly.pdbx_strand_id
1 'polypeptide(L)'
;MRRITSLFLIISALFSTSISYAAPVYVFPVADCSVKYTRFHHDYPATDIQAKKGCAFVAPINGVVEDVIKKDLWSGKTNLGKDRGGLAVSIIGEDGVRYYGSHLSKIESGIEPGVVVTAGQKLGEVGSTGSARGTAPHLHFGISYPTKPGDWAIRRGVLYPWKYLDAWKAGKDLSPASAIAKVKTKAGK
;
A
#
# COMPACT_ATOMS: atom_id res chain seq x y z
N MET A 1 -58.97 -48.65 -23.25
CA MET A 1 -58.14 -47.52 -23.75
C MET A 1 -57.37 -46.91 -22.53
N ARG A 2 -56.09 -47.26 -22.33
CA ARG A 2 -55.26 -46.75 -21.26
C ARG A 2 -54.46 -45.56 -21.82
N ARG A 3 -54.65 -44.35 -21.24
CA ARG A 3 -53.86 -43.15 -21.57
C ARG A 3 -52.59 -43.19 -20.74
N ILE A 4 -51.42 -43.25 -21.42
CA ILE A 4 -50.10 -43.13 -20.82
C ILE A 4 -49.77 -41.63 -20.83
N THR A 5 -49.71 -41.05 -19.65
CA THR A 5 -49.23 -39.63 -19.45
C THR A 5 -47.74 -39.68 -19.23
N SER A 6 -46.96 -39.24 -20.23
CA SER A 6 -45.50 -39.08 -20.12
C SER A 6 -45.16 -37.79 -19.36
N LEU A 7 -44.54 -37.96 -18.20
CA LEU A 7 -44.03 -36.86 -17.40
C LEU A 7 -42.62 -36.48 -17.89
N PHE A 8 -42.49 -35.34 -18.54
CA PHE A 8 -41.17 -34.80 -18.91
C PHE A 8 -40.53 -34.13 -17.71
N LEU A 9 -39.43 -34.69 -17.17
CA LEU A 9 -38.61 -34.10 -16.15
C LEU A 9 -37.63 -33.11 -16.82
N ILE A 10 -37.83 -31.80 -16.64
CA ILE A 10 -36.90 -30.77 -17.08
C ILE A 10 -35.83 -30.63 -16.00
N ILE A 11 -34.62 -31.13 -16.26
CA ILE A 11 -33.44 -30.94 -15.43
C ILE A 11 -32.81 -29.57 -15.79
N SER A 12 -33.08 -28.56 -14.97
CA SER A 12 -32.38 -27.26 -15.08
C SER A 12 -30.96 -27.39 -14.53
N ALA A 13 -29.97 -27.44 -15.41
CA ALA A 13 -28.57 -27.37 -15.02
C ALA A 13 -28.23 -25.92 -14.64
N LEU A 14 -28.05 -25.66 -13.35
CA LEU A 14 -27.50 -24.39 -12.84
C LEU A 14 -26.03 -24.34 -13.16
N PHE A 15 -25.64 -23.60 -14.18
CA PHE A 15 -24.26 -23.25 -14.45
C PHE A 15 -23.79 -22.20 -13.43
N SER A 16 -23.07 -22.62 -12.38
CA SER A 16 -22.34 -21.71 -11.50
C SER A 16 -21.12 -21.20 -12.24
N THR A 17 -21.16 -19.97 -12.72
CA THR A 17 -19.98 -19.27 -13.24
C THR A 17 -19.09 -18.85 -12.07
N SER A 18 -17.99 -19.56 -11.88
CA SER A 18 -16.94 -19.14 -10.94
C SER A 18 -16.24 -17.92 -11.53
N ILE A 19 -16.39 -16.76 -10.91
CA ILE A 19 -15.59 -15.58 -11.23
C ILE A 19 -14.19 -15.85 -10.67
N SER A 20 -13.23 -16.15 -11.55
CA SER A 20 -11.82 -16.25 -11.19
C SER A 20 -11.26 -14.84 -11.07
N TYR A 21 -11.00 -14.36 -9.85
CA TYR A 21 -10.20 -13.16 -9.65
C TYR A 21 -8.74 -13.52 -9.89
N ALA A 22 -8.08 -12.79 -10.79
CA ALA A 22 -6.63 -12.89 -10.94
C ALA A 22 -5.96 -12.54 -9.60
N ALA A 23 -4.88 -13.25 -9.25
CA ALA A 23 -4.11 -12.92 -8.06
C ALA A 23 -3.56 -11.48 -8.17
N PRO A 24 -3.49 -10.72 -7.06
CA PRO A 24 -2.94 -9.37 -7.09
C PRO A 24 -1.49 -9.36 -7.60
N VAL A 25 -1.17 -8.42 -8.48
CA VAL A 25 0.19 -8.21 -8.99
C VAL A 25 0.86 -7.12 -8.17
N TYR A 26 2.05 -7.42 -7.63
CA TYR A 26 2.81 -6.48 -6.82
C TYR A 26 4.03 -5.94 -7.56
N VAL A 27 4.32 -4.66 -7.38
CA VAL A 27 5.53 -4.01 -7.90
C VAL A 27 6.31 -3.33 -6.78
N PHE A 28 7.63 -3.21 -6.97
CA PHE A 28 8.48 -2.50 -6.01
C PHE A 28 8.11 -1.00 -5.99
N PRO A 29 7.94 -0.37 -4.80
CA PRO A 29 7.33 0.97 -4.69
C PRO A 29 8.20 2.14 -5.17
N VAL A 30 9.44 1.92 -5.56
CA VAL A 30 10.31 2.94 -6.19
C VAL A 30 10.72 2.44 -7.57
N ALA A 31 10.29 3.17 -8.61
CA ALA A 31 10.60 2.83 -10.01
C ALA A 31 11.76 3.66 -10.56
N ASP A 32 12.41 3.12 -11.60
CA ASP A 32 13.40 3.77 -12.46
C ASP A 32 14.64 4.36 -11.74
N CYS A 33 14.97 3.83 -10.57
CA CYS A 33 16.07 4.30 -9.76
C CYS A 33 16.84 3.18 -9.07
N SER A 34 18.14 3.42 -8.87
CA SER A 34 18.93 2.59 -7.96
C SER A 34 18.52 2.85 -6.51
N VAL A 35 18.25 1.79 -5.76
CA VAL A 35 17.79 1.86 -4.38
C VAL A 35 18.64 1.00 -3.46
N LYS A 36 18.74 1.43 -2.18
CA LYS A 36 19.25 0.63 -1.06
C LYS A 36 18.24 0.72 0.08
N TYR A 37 18.06 -0.35 0.83
CA TYR A 37 17.22 -0.35 2.03
C TYR A 37 17.69 -1.39 3.03
N THR A 38 17.38 -1.15 4.31
CA THR A 38 17.66 -2.06 5.41
C THR A 38 16.41 -2.88 5.73
N ARG A 39 16.60 -3.99 6.44
CA ARG A 39 15.46 -4.85 6.85
C ARG A 39 14.60 -4.21 7.93
N PHE A 40 15.17 -3.33 8.72
CA PHE A 40 14.52 -2.77 9.89
C PHE A 40 14.62 -1.25 9.89
N HIS A 41 13.53 -0.60 10.19
CA HIS A 41 13.48 0.77 10.67
C HIS A 41 13.81 0.79 12.17
N HIS A 42 14.33 1.90 12.71
CA HIS A 42 14.87 1.94 14.07
C HIS A 42 13.81 1.80 15.18
N ASP A 43 12.60 2.38 15.05
CA ASP A 43 11.64 2.45 16.17
C ASP A 43 10.40 1.57 16.01
N TYR A 44 9.99 1.22 14.79
CA TYR A 44 8.76 0.51 14.48
C TYR A 44 8.85 -0.20 13.11
N PRO A 45 7.93 -1.14 12.83
CA PRO A 45 7.94 -1.88 11.57
C PRO A 45 7.69 -1.00 10.35
N ALA A 46 8.74 -0.61 9.65
CA ALA A 46 8.76 0.12 8.40
C ALA A 46 10.08 -0.13 7.67
N THR A 47 10.28 0.48 6.51
CA THR A 47 11.56 0.44 5.77
C THR A 47 11.79 1.80 5.10
N ASP A 48 12.99 2.35 5.27
CA ASP A 48 13.45 3.52 4.54
C ASP A 48 14.19 3.07 3.28
N ILE A 49 13.62 3.37 2.13
CA ILE A 49 14.17 3.04 0.82
C ILE A 49 14.96 4.26 0.33
N GLN A 50 16.29 4.18 0.47
CA GLN A 50 17.22 5.22 0.00
C GLN A 50 17.19 5.28 -1.53
N ALA A 51 16.88 6.44 -2.07
CA ALA A 51 16.84 6.71 -3.51
C ALA A 51 17.12 8.19 -3.76
N LYS A 52 17.52 8.55 -4.98
CA LYS A 52 17.71 9.95 -5.34
C LYS A 52 16.38 10.73 -5.22
N LYS A 53 16.46 12.01 -4.84
CA LYS A 53 15.32 12.93 -4.91
C LYS A 53 14.78 12.95 -6.34
N GLY A 54 13.45 12.86 -6.48
CA GLY A 54 12.77 12.82 -7.77
C GLY A 54 12.52 11.43 -8.33
N CYS A 55 13.08 10.34 -7.73
CA CYS A 55 12.71 8.99 -8.11
C CYS A 55 11.21 8.76 -7.93
N ALA A 56 10.58 8.01 -8.83
CA ALA A 56 9.15 7.79 -8.77
C ALA A 56 8.77 6.89 -7.57
N PHE A 57 7.89 7.38 -6.70
CA PHE A 57 7.10 6.54 -5.81
C PHE A 57 5.87 6.06 -6.58
N VAL A 58 5.68 4.75 -6.67
CA VAL A 58 4.59 4.12 -7.42
C VAL A 58 3.69 3.28 -6.52
N ALA A 59 2.44 3.08 -6.94
CA ALA A 59 1.51 2.19 -6.25
C ALA A 59 2.04 0.75 -6.30
N PRO A 60 2.24 0.08 -5.15
CA PRO A 60 2.79 -1.28 -5.13
C PRO A 60 1.80 -2.34 -5.63
N ILE A 61 0.53 -2.01 -5.75
CA ILE A 61 -0.59 -2.88 -6.13
C ILE A 61 -1.74 -2.00 -6.65
N ASN A 62 -2.70 -2.57 -7.38
CA ASN A 62 -3.95 -1.89 -7.68
C ASN A 62 -4.67 -1.49 -6.38
N GLY A 63 -5.34 -0.35 -6.37
CA GLY A 63 -6.04 0.09 -5.16
C GLY A 63 -6.71 1.43 -5.30
N VAL A 64 -7.05 2.02 -4.15
CA VAL A 64 -7.68 3.34 -4.07
C VAL A 64 -6.83 4.22 -3.16
N VAL A 65 -6.57 5.45 -3.57
CA VAL A 65 -5.91 6.46 -2.73
C VAL A 65 -6.78 6.73 -1.50
N GLU A 66 -6.21 6.51 -0.32
CA GLU A 66 -6.93 6.72 0.95
C GLU A 66 -6.68 8.12 1.50
N ASP A 67 -5.42 8.56 1.46
CA ASP A 67 -5.01 9.81 2.10
C ASP A 67 -3.82 10.45 1.39
N VAL A 68 -3.84 11.79 1.31
CA VAL A 68 -2.81 12.59 0.64
C VAL A 68 -2.44 13.78 1.52
N ILE A 69 -1.19 13.83 2.00
CA ILE A 69 -0.67 14.96 2.76
C ILE A 69 0.12 15.87 1.82
N LYS A 70 -0.52 16.96 1.38
CA LYS A 70 0.04 17.91 0.39
C LYS A 70 0.87 19.04 0.98
N LYS A 71 0.85 19.20 2.31
CA LYS A 71 1.56 20.28 3.01
C LYS A 71 2.46 19.70 4.08
N ASP A 72 3.74 20.05 4.01
CA ASP A 72 4.71 19.70 5.06
C ASP A 72 4.51 20.62 6.27
N LEU A 73 3.87 20.11 7.31
CA LEU A 73 3.59 20.82 8.56
C LEU A 73 4.60 20.52 9.67
N TRP A 74 5.59 19.65 9.40
CA TRP A 74 6.53 19.25 10.42
C TRP A 74 7.41 20.43 10.88
N SER A 75 7.62 20.51 12.18
CA SER A 75 8.52 21.44 12.83
C SER A 75 9.41 20.71 13.83
N GLY A 76 10.72 20.88 13.73
CA GLY A 76 11.66 20.32 14.71
C GLY A 76 11.42 20.82 16.15
N LYS A 77 10.80 22.00 16.31
CA LYS A 77 10.45 22.55 17.63
C LYS A 77 9.35 21.75 18.35
N THR A 78 8.30 21.35 17.63
CA THR A 78 7.18 20.59 18.21
C THR A 78 7.33 19.08 18.04
N ASN A 79 7.99 18.66 16.96
CA ASN A 79 8.25 17.27 16.57
C ASN A 79 7.04 16.33 16.69
N LEU A 80 5.86 16.84 16.33
CA LEU A 80 4.62 16.08 16.44
C LEU A 80 4.65 14.85 15.51
N GLY A 81 4.36 13.67 16.06
CA GLY A 81 4.41 12.39 15.33
C GLY A 81 3.56 12.36 14.07
N LYS A 82 2.37 12.97 14.11
CA LYS A 82 1.45 13.06 12.96
C LYS A 82 2.00 13.85 11.76
N ASP A 83 2.94 14.77 12.00
CA ASP A 83 3.49 15.66 10.98
C ASP A 83 4.84 15.18 10.43
N ARG A 84 5.46 14.16 11.06
CA ARG A 84 6.81 13.66 10.71
C ARG A 84 6.93 13.18 9.27
N GLY A 85 5.86 12.67 8.66
CA GLY A 85 5.89 12.17 7.29
C GLY A 85 6.14 13.23 6.23
N GLY A 86 5.87 14.53 6.52
CA GLY A 86 5.91 15.58 5.50
C GLY A 86 4.87 15.30 4.40
N LEU A 87 5.24 15.46 3.11
CA LEU A 87 4.39 15.08 1.99
C LEU A 87 4.27 13.54 1.92
N ALA A 88 3.05 13.04 1.79
CA ALA A 88 2.81 11.61 1.83
C ALA A 88 1.56 11.20 1.02
N VAL A 89 1.55 9.97 0.54
CA VAL A 89 0.39 9.32 -0.08
C VAL A 89 0.22 7.94 0.52
N SER A 90 -1.02 7.54 0.77
CA SER A 90 -1.36 6.16 1.09
C SER A 90 -2.48 5.63 0.21
N ILE A 91 -2.44 4.34 -0.06
CA ILE A 91 -3.49 3.62 -0.77
C ILE A 91 -4.00 2.46 0.08
N ILE A 92 -5.25 2.08 -0.15
CA ILE A 92 -5.76 0.77 0.23
C ILE A 92 -5.68 -0.10 -1.01
N GLY A 93 -4.85 -1.13 -0.95
CA GLY A 93 -4.71 -2.11 -2.03
C GLY A 93 -5.96 -2.98 -2.20
N GLU A 94 -6.13 -3.57 -3.38
CA GLU A 94 -7.19 -4.56 -3.65
C GLU A 94 -7.14 -5.78 -2.73
N ASP A 95 -5.99 -6.01 -2.07
CA ASP A 95 -5.79 -7.02 -1.03
C ASP A 95 -6.24 -6.57 0.38
N GLY A 96 -6.82 -5.38 0.51
CA GLY A 96 -7.30 -4.79 1.76
C GLY A 96 -6.20 -4.28 2.70
N VAL A 97 -4.95 -4.24 2.24
CA VAL A 97 -3.80 -3.74 2.99
C VAL A 97 -3.55 -2.27 2.68
N ARG A 98 -3.13 -1.51 3.68
CA ARG A 98 -2.74 -0.11 3.54
C ARG A 98 -1.25 0.00 3.28
N TYR A 99 -0.89 0.72 2.22
CA TYR A 99 0.47 1.04 1.81
C TYR A 99 0.70 2.54 1.93
N TYR A 100 1.77 2.94 2.60
CA TYR A 100 2.09 4.32 2.92
C TYR A 100 3.49 4.68 2.43
N GLY A 101 3.60 5.79 1.69
CA GLY A 101 4.87 6.38 1.31
C GLY A 101 4.95 7.84 1.75
N SER A 102 6.05 8.22 2.40
CA SER A 102 6.24 9.58 2.92
C SER A 102 7.64 10.14 2.66
N HIS A 103 7.87 11.36 3.13
CA HIS A 103 9.04 12.20 2.86
C HIS A 103 9.14 12.62 1.39
N LEU A 104 8.01 12.65 0.67
CA LEU A 104 7.98 12.97 -0.76
C LEU A 104 8.44 14.41 -1.01
N SER A 105 9.05 14.64 -2.18
CA SER A 105 9.35 16.00 -2.67
C SER A 105 8.20 16.60 -3.48
N LYS A 106 7.35 15.73 -4.05
CA LYS A 106 6.20 16.11 -4.87
C LYS A 106 5.16 15.00 -4.82
N ILE A 107 3.89 15.38 -4.86
CA ILE A 107 2.76 14.49 -5.12
C ILE A 107 2.38 14.63 -6.57
N GLU A 108 2.10 13.54 -7.28
CA GLU A 108 1.74 13.56 -8.69
C GLU A 108 0.37 14.24 -8.89
N SER A 109 0.21 14.91 -10.03
CA SER A 109 -1.06 15.59 -10.35
C SER A 109 -2.19 14.59 -10.47
N GLY A 110 -3.36 14.93 -9.93
CA GLY A 110 -4.54 14.07 -9.94
C GLY A 110 -4.55 12.98 -8.86
N ILE A 111 -3.50 12.86 -8.03
CA ILE A 111 -3.52 11.95 -6.87
C ILE A 111 -4.25 12.61 -5.72
N GLU A 112 -5.50 12.15 -5.49
CA GLU A 112 -6.44 12.63 -4.48
C GLU A 112 -7.13 11.45 -3.80
N PRO A 113 -7.62 11.60 -2.55
CA PRO A 113 -8.42 10.56 -1.92
C PRO A 113 -9.60 10.11 -2.79
N GLY A 114 -9.81 8.79 -2.90
CA GLY A 114 -10.85 8.17 -3.73
C GLY A 114 -10.41 7.86 -5.18
N VAL A 115 -9.25 8.31 -5.62
CA VAL A 115 -8.74 7.99 -6.96
C VAL A 115 -8.33 6.53 -7.03
N VAL A 116 -8.80 5.80 -8.04
CA VAL A 116 -8.37 4.43 -8.34
C VAL A 116 -7.00 4.50 -9.02
N VAL A 117 -6.07 3.67 -8.57
CA VAL A 117 -4.72 3.57 -9.10
C VAL A 117 -4.39 2.12 -9.45
N THR A 118 -3.52 1.95 -10.45
CA THR A 118 -3.02 0.64 -10.87
C THR A 118 -1.61 0.42 -10.35
N ALA A 119 -1.19 -0.86 -10.19
CA ALA A 119 0.17 -1.23 -9.84
C ALA A 119 1.18 -0.54 -10.79
N GLY A 120 2.22 0.08 -10.24
CA GLY A 120 3.20 0.84 -11.01
C GLY A 120 2.81 2.29 -11.34
N GLN A 121 1.57 2.72 -11.10
CA GLN A 121 1.16 4.10 -11.32
C GLN A 121 1.91 5.05 -10.37
N LYS A 122 2.49 6.12 -10.92
CA LYS A 122 3.21 7.14 -10.14
C LYS A 122 2.26 7.86 -9.18
N LEU A 123 2.63 7.91 -7.91
CA LEU A 123 1.92 8.61 -6.83
C LEU A 123 2.62 9.90 -6.42
N GLY A 124 3.93 9.96 -6.61
CA GLY A 124 4.74 11.11 -6.23
C GLY A 124 6.23 10.88 -6.48
N GLU A 125 7.06 11.69 -5.85
CA GLU A 125 8.52 11.65 -6.01
C GLU A 125 9.21 11.57 -4.65
N VAL A 126 10.22 10.72 -4.54
CA VAL A 126 11.08 10.59 -3.37
C VAL A 126 11.70 11.95 -3.01
N GLY A 127 11.76 12.24 -1.73
CA GLY A 127 12.32 13.48 -1.22
C GLY A 127 12.92 13.34 0.18
N SER A 128 12.81 14.43 0.96
CA SER A 128 13.24 14.50 2.34
C SER A 128 12.42 15.52 3.14
N THR A 129 11.10 15.57 2.92
CA THR A 129 10.17 16.42 3.67
C THR A 129 9.88 15.85 5.07
N GLY A 130 9.20 16.60 5.90
CA GLY A 130 8.93 16.19 7.28
C GLY A 130 10.20 16.04 8.10
N SER A 131 10.26 15.06 8.98
CA SER A 131 11.40 14.79 9.85
C SER A 131 12.66 14.30 9.12
N ALA A 132 12.55 14.00 7.81
CA ALA A 132 13.68 13.67 6.97
C ALA A 132 14.46 14.89 6.45
N ARG A 133 14.06 16.11 6.79
CA ARG A 133 14.83 17.32 6.43
C ARG A 133 16.26 17.24 6.94
N GLY A 134 17.21 17.49 6.05
CA GLY A 134 18.65 17.40 6.37
C GLY A 134 19.24 15.98 6.33
N THR A 135 18.44 14.96 6.00
CA THR A 135 18.92 13.59 5.75
C THR A 135 19.02 13.30 4.25
N ALA A 136 19.67 12.19 3.90
CA ALA A 136 19.65 11.69 2.53
C ALA A 136 18.20 11.39 2.07
N PRO A 137 17.84 11.71 0.81
CA PRO A 137 16.51 11.43 0.30
C PRO A 137 16.16 9.95 0.38
N HIS A 138 14.94 9.65 0.81
CA HIS A 138 14.41 8.27 0.90
C HIS A 138 12.89 8.27 0.88
N LEU A 139 12.32 7.13 0.52
CA LEU A 139 10.92 6.83 0.72
C LEU A 139 10.79 6.08 2.05
N HIS A 140 10.16 6.68 3.05
CA HIS A 140 9.68 5.90 4.18
C HIS A 140 8.47 5.10 3.71
N PHE A 141 8.59 3.76 3.73
CA PHE A 141 7.55 2.84 3.26
C PHE A 141 6.99 2.01 4.41
N GLY A 142 5.68 2.14 4.65
CA GLY A 142 4.96 1.44 5.70
C GLY A 142 3.85 0.55 5.17
N ILE A 143 3.68 -0.63 5.78
CA ILE A 143 2.56 -1.56 5.55
C ILE A 143 1.75 -1.66 6.83
N SER A 144 0.42 -1.44 6.74
CA SER A 144 -0.49 -1.49 7.88
C SER A 144 -1.88 -1.99 7.47
N TYR A 145 -2.74 -2.23 8.46
CA TYR A 145 -4.17 -2.39 8.21
C TYR A 145 -4.85 -1.01 8.14
N PRO A 146 -5.99 -0.88 7.42
CA PRO A 146 -6.79 0.34 7.39
C PRO A 146 -7.29 0.72 8.79
N THR A 147 -7.16 2.01 9.14
CA THR A 147 -7.66 2.56 10.42
C THR A 147 -8.30 3.92 10.17
N LYS A 148 -8.96 4.47 11.21
CA LYS A 148 -9.51 5.81 11.15
C LYS A 148 -8.41 6.88 10.96
N PRO A 149 -8.71 8.01 10.35
CA PRO A 149 -7.82 9.16 10.31
C PRO A 149 -7.36 9.54 11.74
N GLY A 150 -6.08 9.90 11.87
CA GLY A 150 -5.49 10.24 13.16
C GLY A 150 -4.74 9.11 13.87
N ASP A 151 -4.95 7.85 13.51
CA ASP A 151 -4.15 6.71 14.04
C ASP A 151 -2.75 6.68 13.39
N TRP A 152 -2.05 7.82 13.37
CA TRP A 152 -0.78 7.98 12.66
C TRP A 152 0.29 6.96 13.08
N ALA A 153 0.28 6.53 14.34
CA ALA A 153 1.24 5.55 14.86
C ALA A 153 1.09 4.15 14.23
N ILE A 154 -0.13 3.75 13.84
CA ILE A 154 -0.40 2.52 13.10
C ILE A 154 -0.17 2.76 11.61
N ARG A 155 -0.65 3.89 11.09
CA ARG A 155 -0.66 4.23 9.68
C ARG A 155 0.73 4.40 9.07
N ARG A 156 1.78 4.67 9.87
CA ARG A 156 3.18 4.75 9.44
C ARG A 156 3.85 3.39 9.21
N GLY A 157 3.25 2.28 9.70
CA GLY A 157 3.72 0.91 9.51
C GLY A 157 3.57 0.05 10.77
N VAL A 158 3.14 -1.21 10.59
CA VAL A 158 2.99 -2.23 11.67
C VAL A 158 3.53 -3.59 11.25
N LEU A 159 4.00 -3.72 10.02
CA LEU A 159 4.60 -4.94 9.47
C LEU A 159 5.89 -4.57 8.76
N TYR A 160 7.00 -5.26 9.08
CA TYR A 160 8.27 -5.03 8.41
C TYR A 160 8.17 -5.34 6.91
N PRO A 161 8.38 -4.36 6.01
CA PRO A 161 8.18 -4.53 4.57
C PRO A 161 9.24 -5.36 3.86
N TRP A 162 10.46 -5.47 4.42
CA TRP A 162 11.65 -5.93 3.70
C TRP A 162 11.49 -7.23 2.90
N LYS A 163 10.82 -8.26 3.47
CA LYS A 163 10.62 -9.53 2.76
C LYS A 163 9.69 -9.42 1.55
N TYR A 164 8.72 -8.49 1.61
CA TYR A 164 7.82 -8.19 0.52
C TYR A 164 8.54 -7.37 -0.54
N LEU A 165 9.33 -6.37 -0.11
CA LEU A 165 10.17 -5.57 -1.00
C LEU A 165 11.18 -6.44 -1.76
N ASP A 166 11.83 -7.41 -1.09
CA ASP A 166 12.74 -8.37 -1.72
C ASP A 166 12.01 -9.24 -2.76
N ALA A 167 10.79 -9.72 -2.43
CA ALA A 167 9.97 -10.51 -3.34
C ALA A 167 9.52 -9.69 -4.56
N TRP A 168 8.94 -8.50 -4.34
CA TRP A 168 8.45 -7.63 -5.42
C TRP A 168 9.59 -7.16 -6.34
N LYS A 169 10.77 -6.87 -5.79
CA LYS A 169 11.97 -6.53 -6.56
C LYS A 169 12.45 -7.69 -7.43
N ALA A 170 12.20 -8.93 -7.01
CA ALA A 170 12.48 -10.14 -7.75
C ALA A 170 11.33 -10.59 -8.67
N GLY A 171 10.29 -9.76 -8.85
CA GLY A 171 9.12 -10.08 -9.68
C GLY A 171 8.23 -11.19 -9.11
N LYS A 172 8.21 -11.37 -7.77
CA LYS A 172 7.39 -12.37 -7.08
C LYS A 172 6.22 -11.70 -6.37
N ASP A 173 5.01 -12.20 -6.60
CA ASP A 173 3.78 -11.71 -5.99
C ASP A 173 3.58 -12.27 -4.58
N LEU A 174 4.27 -11.69 -3.60
CA LEU A 174 4.11 -12.03 -2.19
C LEU A 174 3.16 -11.06 -1.51
N SER A 175 1.96 -11.53 -1.13
CA SER A 175 0.95 -10.72 -0.45
C SER A 175 1.25 -10.56 1.06
N PRO A 176 1.18 -9.34 1.62
CA PRO A 176 1.24 -9.11 3.06
C PRO A 176 -0.11 -9.31 3.78
N ALA A 177 -1.22 -9.53 3.06
CA ALA A 177 -2.58 -9.52 3.61
C ALA A 177 -2.76 -10.48 4.81
N SER A 178 -2.32 -11.73 4.69
CA SER A 178 -2.42 -12.72 5.79
C SER A 178 -1.61 -12.29 7.04
N ALA A 179 -0.43 -11.71 6.84
CA ALA A 179 0.39 -11.21 7.95
C ALA A 179 -0.26 -9.99 8.61
N ILE A 180 -0.81 -9.07 7.83
CA ILE A 180 -1.54 -7.90 8.34
C ILE A 180 -2.80 -8.31 9.10
N ALA A 181 -3.56 -9.31 8.62
CA ALA A 181 -4.71 -9.84 9.35
C ALA A 181 -4.31 -10.36 10.75
N LYS A 182 -3.20 -11.11 10.86
CA LYS A 182 -2.67 -11.59 12.14
C LYS A 182 -2.26 -10.45 13.08
N VAL A 183 -1.59 -9.41 12.55
CA VAL A 183 -1.18 -8.23 13.34
C VAL A 183 -2.42 -7.49 13.85
N LYS A 184 -3.43 -7.29 13.01
CA LYS A 184 -4.70 -6.64 13.37
C LYS A 184 -5.43 -7.39 14.48
N THR A 185 -5.60 -8.72 14.34
CA THR A 185 -6.23 -9.57 15.35
C THR A 185 -5.48 -9.51 16.68
N LYS A 186 -4.12 -9.58 16.68
CA LYS A 186 -3.30 -9.48 17.89
C LYS A 186 -3.45 -8.11 18.58
N ALA A 187 -3.74 -7.06 17.84
CA ALA A 187 -4.00 -5.72 18.38
C ALA A 187 -5.43 -5.53 18.90
N GLY A 188 -6.29 -6.55 18.84
CA GLY A 188 -7.69 -6.47 19.27
C GLY A 188 -8.56 -5.57 18.36
N LYS A 189 -8.21 -5.47 17.09
CA LYS A 189 -8.84 -4.59 16.11
C LYS A 189 -9.57 -5.37 15.00
#